data_81570917223d58dc3c7be2b2451a8492
#
_entry.id   81570917223d58dc3c7be2b2451a8492
#
_cell.length_a   1.000
_cell.length_b   1.000
_cell.length_c   1.000
_cell.angle_alpha   90.00
_cell.angle_beta   90.00
_cell.angle_gamma   90.00
#
_symmetry.space_group_name_H-M   'P 1'
#
loop_
_entity.id
_entity.type
_entity.pdbx_description
1 polymer ?
#
loop_
_entity_poly.entity_id
_entity_poly.type
_entity_poly.pdbx_seq_one_letter_code
_entity_poly.pdbx_strand_id
1 'polypeptide(L)'
;MAADLPAAAAPPASGRVFPGAAVQVREARRFLAGVLDGCPAGDDALLCASELATNAVLYSRSGRPGGRFAVRSAVRAGRVRVEVEDEGGPWRPGGEQNGQNGQNGQNGQSGQSGRGLVIVGQRASRWGRDDHGDRRTVWFEIDC
;
A
#
# COMPACT_ATOMS: atom_id res chain seq x y z
N MET A 1 -28.18 5.06 13.67
CA MET A 1 -27.75 4.98 13.34
C MET A 1 -26.91 4.86 12.91
N ALA A 2 -26.98 4.83 13.07
CA ALA A 2 -26.20 4.80 12.68
C ALA A 2 -25.46 4.73 12.22
N ALA A 3 -25.62 4.64 12.21
CA ALA A 3 -24.96 4.61 11.80
C ALA A 3 -24.37 4.80 11.18
N ASP A 4 -24.68 4.95 11.15
CA ASP A 4 -24.23 5.10 10.55
C ASP A 4 -23.57 5.40 10.00
N LEU A 5 -24.02 5.62 9.98
CA LEU A 5 -23.59 5.95 9.39
C LEU A 5 -22.55 6.17 9.32
N PRO A 6 -22.51 6.14 9.83
CA PRO A 6 -21.27 6.23 10.15
C PRO A 6 -20.38 6.44 9.16
N ALA A 7 -20.48 5.82 8.54
CA ALA A 7 -19.61 5.94 7.49
C ALA A 7 -19.46 7.30 7.20
N ALA A 8 -20.50 7.75 7.15
CA ALA A 8 -20.48 9.05 6.76
C ALA A 8 -19.68 9.77 7.70
N ALA A 9 -20.10 9.69 8.78
CA ALA A 9 -19.36 10.33 9.73
C ALA A 9 -18.05 9.83 9.53
N ALA A 10 -17.86 9.49 8.48
CA ALA A 10 -16.66 8.96 8.21
C ALA A 10 -15.59 9.64 8.87
N PRO A 11 -14.70 8.92 9.23
CA PRO A 11 -13.51 9.46 9.79
C PRO A 11 -12.87 10.35 8.79
N PRO A 12 -12.06 11.22 9.22
CA PRO A 12 -11.24 11.98 8.34
C PRO A 12 -10.51 11.01 7.45
N ALA A 13 -10.60 11.25 6.21
CA ALA A 13 -9.89 10.44 5.24
C ALA A 13 -9.01 11.35 4.43
N SER A 14 -7.83 10.87 4.13
CA SER A 14 -6.87 11.63 3.34
C SER A 14 -6.42 10.78 2.18
N GLY A 15 -6.17 11.40 1.06
CA GLY A 15 -5.70 10.65 -0.09
C GLY A 15 -4.86 11.52 -0.99
N ARG A 16 -3.93 10.88 -1.70
CA ARG A 16 -3.05 11.60 -2.60
C ARG A 16 -2.52 10.65 -3.65
N VAL A 17 -2.32 11.15 -4.85
CA VAL A 17 -1.79 10.38 -5.96
C VAL A 17 -0.33 10.79 -6.17
N PHE A 18 0.52 9.82 -6.42
CA PHE A 18 1.95 10.06 -6.60
C PHE A 18 2.42 9.45 -7.91
N PRO A 19 3.37 10.08 -8.58
CA PRO A 19 4.03 9.43 -9.71
C PRO A 19 4.67 8.12 -9.27
N GLY A 20 4.68 7.15 -10.14
CA GLY A 20 5.19 5.83 -9.80
C GLY A 20 6.69 5.72 -9.91
N ALA A 21 7.39 6.49 -9.13
CA ALA A 21 8.85 6.49 -9.12
C ALA A 21 9.34 6.24 -7.71
N ALA A 22 10.49 5.60 -7.60
CA ALA A 22 11.01 5.22 -6.30
C ALA A 22 11.14 6.40 -5.35
N VAL A 23 11.51 7.56 -5.86
CA VAL A 23 11.69 8.72 -4.99
C VAL A 23 10.35 9.17 -4.41
N GLN A 24 9.25 8.83 -5.06
CA GLN A 24 7.95 9.23 -4.58
C GLN A 24 7.47 8.37 -3.41
N VAL A 25 8.08 7.25 -3.18
CA VAL A 25 7.77 6.46 -1.99
C VAL A 25 8.07 7.29 -0.74
N ARG A 26 9.15 8.05 -0.79
CA ARG A 26 9.49 8.93 0.33
C ARG A 26 8.41 9.99 0.53
N GLU A 27 7.89 10.53 -0.58
CA GLU A 27 6.87 11.54 -0.46
C GLU A 27 5.58 10.96 0.11
N ALA A 28 5.26 9.73 -0.27
CA ALA A 28 4.10 9.06 0.29
C ALA A 28 4.27 8.87 1.79
N ARG A 29 5.48 8.53 2.24
CA ARG A 29 5.73 8.40 3.67
C ARG A 29 5.54 9.73 4.39
N ARG A 30 6.01 10.81 3.80
CA ARG A 30 5.84 12.12 4.43
C ARG A 30 4.37 12.47 4.55
N PHE A 31 3.62 12.20 3.50
CA PHE A 31 2.20 12.47 3.52
C PHE A 31 1.54 11.70 4.67
N LEU A 32 1.84 10.42 4.77
CA LEU A 32 1.22 9.61 5.82
C LEU A 32 1.72 9.97 7.20
N ALA A 33 2.97 10.39 7.33
CA ALA A 33 3.50 10.76 8.63
C ALA A 33 2.65 11.86 9.24
N GLY A 34 2.20 12.81 8.43
CA GLY A 34 1.34 13.85 8.94
C GLY A 34 -0.02 13.33 9.35
N VAL A 35 -0.55 12.37 8.61
CA VAL A 35 -1.85 11.81 8.94
C VAL A 35 -1.77 10.97 10.20
N LEU A 36 -0.65 10.32 10.43
CA LEU A 36 -0.51 9.37 11.52
C LEU A 36 0.08 10.00 12.77
N ASP A 37 0.21 11.29 12.77
CA ASP A 37 0.76 11.98 13.92
C ASP A 37 -0.07 11.63 15.15
N GLY A 38 0.59 11.21 16.20
CA GLY A 38 -0.11 10.84 17.41
C GLY A 38 -0.51 9.39 17.50
N CYS A 39 -0.34 8.63 16.45
CA CYS A 39 -0.68 7.21 16.51
C CYS A 39 0.53 6.44 17.04
N PRO A 40 0.39 5.73 18.17
CA PRO A 40 1.54 4.99 18.70
C PRO A 40 2.10 3.96 17.73
N ALA A 41 1.28 3.45 16.84
CA ALA A 41 1.75 2.49 15.86
C ALA A 41 2.12 3.16 14.54
N GLY A 42 2.32 4.46 14.55
CA GLY A 42 2.61 5.19 13.31
C GLY A 42 3.83 4.70 12.58
N ASP A 43 4.88 4.34 13.32
CA ASP A 43 6.09 3.87 12.65
C ASP A 43 5.85 2.56 11.92
N ASP A 44 5.10 1.65 12.53
CA ASP A 44 4.76 0.41 11.86
C ASP A 44 3.88 0.67 10.64
N ALA A 45 2.95 1.59 10.74
CA ALA A 45 2.10 1.93 9.61
C ALA A 45 2.93 2.53 8.48
N LEU A 46 3.89 3.38 8.81
CA LEU A 46 4.74 3.96 7.77
C LEU A 46 5.59 2.90 7.10
N LEU A 47 6.08 1.95 7.86
CA LEU A 47 6.86 0.88 7.27
C LEU A 47 6.01 0.05 6.33
N CYS A 48 4.82 -0.34 6.76
CA CYS A 48 3.93 -1.11 5.91
C CYS A 48 3.59 -0.34 4.64
N ALA A 49 3.27 0.93 4.77
CA ALA A 49 2.90 1.73 3.62
C ALA A 49 4.07 1.85 2.64
N SER A 50 5.29 1.98 3.18
CA SER A 50 6.47 2.06 2.31
C SER A 50 6.64 0.78 1.52
N GLU A 51 6.38 -0.35 2.15
CA GLU A 51 6.52 -1.62 1.45
C GLU A 51 5.48 -1.73 0.34
N LEU A 52 4.25 -1.31 0.62
CA LEU A 52 3.20 -1.39 -0.39
C LEU A 52 3.47 -0.42 -1.54
N ALA A 53 3.93 0.78 -1.23
CA ALA A 53 4.23 1.76 -2.28
C ALA A 53 5.41 1.28 -3.13
N THR A 54 6.41 0.69 -2.50
CA THR A 54 7.54 0.15 -3.23
C THR A 54 7.08 -0.96 -4.17
N ASN A 55 6.19 -1.82 -3.69
CA ASN A 55 5.65 -2.87 -4.54
C ASN A 55 4.87 -2.28 -5.71
N ALA A 56 4.12 -1.22 -5.49
CA ALA A 56 3.39 -0.57 -6.58
C ALA A 56 4.36 -0.09 -7.65
N VAL A 57 5.45 0.54 -7.24
CA VAL A 57 6.42 1.07 -8.20
C VAL A 57 7.16 -0.05 -8.91
N LEU A 58 7.54 -1.10 -8.21
CA LEU A 58 8.39 -2.12 -8.79
C LEU A 58 7.63 -3.22 -9.52
N TYR A 59 6.41 -3.50 -9.10
CA TYR A 59 5.74 -4.70 -9.56
C TYR A 59 4.37 -4.45 -10.18
N SER A 60 4.06 -3.22 -10.52
CA SER A 60 2.82 -2.95 -11.22
C SER A 60 3.08 -1.95 -12.34
N ARG A 61 2.07 -1.74 -13.15
CA ARG A 61 2.20 -0.77 -14.22
C ARG A 61 2.34 0.66 -13.70
N SER A 62 2.14 0.87 -12.43
CA SER A 62 2.36 2.19 -11.85
C SER A 62 3.80 2.65 -12.03
N GLY A 63 4.74 1.73 -12.15
CA GLY A 63 6.14 2.10 -12.28
C GLY A 63 6.59 2.44 -13.69
N ARG A 64 5.72 2.27 -14.67
CA ARG A 64 6.10 2.61 -16.05
C ARG A 64 6.04 4.12 -16.22
N PRO A 65 6.66 4.66 -17.25
CA PRO A 65 6.62 6.09 -17.48
C PRO A 65 5.17 6.59 -17.51
N GLY A 66 4.90 7.60 -16.72
CA GLY A 66 3.56 8.13 -16.61
C GLY A 66 2.65 7.38 -15.65
N GLY A 67 3.12 6.29 -15.08
CA GLY A 67 2.30 5.56 -14.14
C GLY A 67 2.18 6.27 -12.80
N ARG A 68 1.19 5.91 -12.02
CA ARG A 68 0.93 6.55 -10.75
C ARG A 68 0.36 5.55 -9.76
N PHE A 69 0.49 5.86 -8.49
CA PHE A 69 -0.17 5.08 -7.45
C PHE A 69 -0.84 6.06 -6.49
N ALA A 70 -1.84 5.59 -5.78
CA ALA A 70 -2.56 6.42 -4.84
C ALA A 70 -2.45 5.84 -3.45
N VAL A 71 -2.37 6.71 -2.46
CA VAL A 71 -2.35 6.31 -1.06
C VAL A 71 -3.52 6.97 -0.39
N ARG A 72 -4.31 6.20 0.33
CA ARG A 72 -5.45 6.73 1.07
C ARG A 72 -5.37 6.23 2.50
N SER A 73 -5.82 7.05 3.42
CA SER A 73 -5.85 6.63 4.80
C SER A 73 -7.10 7.14 5.48
N ALA A 74 -7.54 6.43 6.48
CA ALA A 74 -8.66 6.84 7.30
C ALA A 74 -8.38 6.40 8.73
N VAL A 75 -8.69 7.26 9.68
CA VAL A 75 -8.49 6.97 11.08
C VAL A 75 -9.85 6.91 11.75
N ARG A 76 -10.07 5.87 12.51
CA ARG A 76 -11.37 5.70 13.12
C ARG A 76 -11.22 4.88 14.40
N ALA A 77 -11.72 5.43 15.50
CA ALA A 77 -11.85 4.69 16.73
C ALA A 77 -10.59 3.92 17.11
N GLY A 78 -9.47 4.58 17.08
CA GLY A 78 -8.23 3.95 17.49
C GLY A 78 -7.63 3.02 16.46
N ARG A 79 -8.07 3.09 15.23
CA ARG A 79 -7.58 2.24 14.17
C ARG A 79 -7.28 3.08 12.94
N VAL A 80 -6.17 2.79 12.30
CA VAL A 80 -5.88 3.46 11.04
C VAL A 80 -5.92 2.43 9.93
N ARG A 81 -6.52 2.80 8.83
CA ARG A 81 -6.53 1.99 7.62
C ARG A 81 -5.78 2.73 6.54
N VAL A 82 -4.89 2.05 5.86
CA VAL A 82 -4.14 2.63 4.76
C VAL A 82 -4.36 1.74 3.55
N GLU A 83 -4.58 2.37 2.40
CA GLU A 83 -4.73 1.66 1.13
C GLU A 83 -3.74 2.22 0.14
N VAL A 84 -3.12 1.33 -0.62
CA VAL A 84 -2.28 1.73 -1.74
C VAL A 84 -2.87 1.11 -2.98
N GLU A 85 -3.29 1.96 -3.90
CA GLU A 85 -3.90 1.49 -5.14
C GLU A 85 -2.91 1.68 -6.28
N ASP A 86 -2.68 0.65 -7.05
CA ASP A 86 -1.78 0.75 -8.20
C ASP A 86 -2.52 0.36 -9.47
N GLU A 87 -1.85 0.52 -10.59
CA GLU A 87 -2.46 0.30 -11.88
C GLU A 87 -2.45 -1.16 -12.30
N GLY A 88 -2.19 -2.04 -11.37
CA GLY A 88 -2.23 -3.45 -11.66
C GLY A 88 -1.01 -3.89 -12.42
N GLY A 89 -0.93 -5.11 -12.64
CA GLY A 89 0.21 -5.62 -13.32
C GLY A 89 -0.21 -6.42 -14.46
N PRO A 90 0.69 -6.93 -15.18
CA PRO A 90 2.11 -6.92 -14.86
C PRO A 90 2.82 -5.80 -15.56
N TRP A 91 3.71 -5.22 -14.90
CA TRP A 91 4.69 -4.35 -15.51
C TRP A 91 6.02 -4.75 -14.88
N ARG A 92 6.99 -5.04 -15.71
CA ARG A 92 8.21 -5.55 -15.16
C ARG A 92 9.34 -5.05 -15.94
N PRO A 93 9.78 -3.91 -15.67
CA PRO A 93 10.83 -3.25 -16.40
C PRO A 93 11.99 -4.16 -16.57
N GLY A 94 12.31 -4.94 -16.04
CA GLY A 94 13.34 -5.84 -16.29
C GLY A 94 12.89 -7.05 -15.63
N GLY A 95 11.65 -7.07 -15.43
CA GLY A 95 11.28 -7.97 -14.46
C GLY A 95 10.64 -9.17 -14.98
N GLU A 96 10.55 -9.31 -16.23
CA GLU A 96 9.98 -10.49 -16.67
C GLU A 96 10.79 -11.61 -16.21
N GLN A 97 12.01 -11.40 -16.09
CA GLN A 97 12.78 -12.44 -15.54
C GLN A 97 12.25 -12.68 -14.18
N ASN A 98 11.74 -11.68 -13.57
CA ASN A 98 11.14 -11.92 -12.30
C ASN A 98 9.91 -12.70 -12.51
N GLY A 99 9.31 -12.47 -13.61
CA GLY A 99 8.11 -13.13 -13.86
C GLY A 99 8.32 -14.60 -13.82
N GLN A 100 9.30 -15.07 -14.48
CA GLN A 100 9.43 -16.47 -14.44
C GLN A 100 10.05 -16.87 -13.19
N ASN A 101 10.73 -16.03 -12.57
CA ASN A 101 11.14 -16.40 -11.29
C ASN A 101 9.94 -16.61 -10.51
N GLY A 102 8.90 -16.05 -11.00
CA GLY A 102 7.76 -16.04 -10.23
C GLY A 102 7.42 -17.38 -9.76
N GLN A 103 7.63 -18.35 -10.57
CA GLN A 103 7.20 -19.54 -10.10
C GLN A 103 8.10 -20.10 -9.12
N ASN A 104 9.24 -20.21 -9.41
CA ASN A 104 10.12 -20.71 -8.39
C ASN A 104 10.06 -19.68 -7.41
N GLY A 105 9.56 -18.68 -7.89
CA GLY A 105 9.76 -17.69 -7.07
C GLY A 105 8.91 -17.74 -5.93
N GLN A 106 7.85 -18.34 -5.99
CA GLN A 106 7.15 -18.15 -4.85
C GLN A 106 8.10 -18.04 -3.76
N ASN A 107 9.18 -18.53 -3.92
CA ASN A 107 10.11 -18.28 -2.88
C ASN A 107 10.90 -17.12 -3.27
N GLY A 108 11.47 -17.19 -4.33
CA GLY A 108 12.38 -16.18 -4.60
C GLY A 108 11.70 -14.89 -4.69
N GLN A 109 10.88 -14.77 -5.61
CA GLN A 109 10.35 -13.49 -5.79
C GLN A 109 9.60 -13.15 -4.61
N SER A 110 9.20 -14.10 -3.96
CA SER A 110 8.60 -13.68 -2.79
C SER A 110 9.62 -12.97 -2.00
N GLY A 111 10.84 -13.10 -2.30
CA GLY A 111 11.83 -12.35 -1.60
C GLY A 111 11.52 -10.90 -1.72
N GLN A 112 11.02 -10.50 -2.87
CA GLN A 112 10.77 -9.11 -3.05
C GLN A 112 9.40 -8.79 -2.59
N SER A 113 8.46 -8.95 -3.44
CA SER A 113 7.16 -8.55 -3.04
C SER A 113 6.67 -9.39 -1.90
N GLY A 114 7.11 -10.63 -1.82
CA GLY A 114 6.71 -11.44 -0.71
C GLY A 114 7.26 -10.94 0.59
N ARG A 115 8.44 -10.38 0.56
CA ARG A 115 9.00 -9.84 1.78
C ARG A 115 8.20 -8.65 2.26
N GLY A 116 7.79 -7.79 1.35
CA GLY A 116 6.99 -6.65 1.73
C GLY A 116 5.69 -7.09 2.35
N LEU A 117 5.05 -8.11 1.80
CA LEU A 117 3.81 -8.58 2.38
C LEU A 117 4.05 -9.31 3.70
N VAL A 118 5.20 -9.93 3.87
CA VAL A 118 5.53 -10.53 5.15
C VAL A 118 5.62 -9.44 6.21
N ILE A 119 6.25 -8.32 5.89
CA ILE A 119 6.35 -7.23 6.83
C ILE A 119 4.97 -6.72 7.19
N VAL A 120 4.11 -6.54 6.20
CA VAL A 120 2.76 -6.08 6.46
C VAL A 120 2.04 -7.09 7.34
N GLY A 121 2.17 -8.37 7.06
CA GLY A 121 1.50 -9.39 7.83
C GLY A 121 1.98 -9.45 9.27
N GLN A 122 3.23 -9.09 9.50
CA GLN A 122 3.77 -9.12 10.84
C GLN A 122 3.39 -7.89 11.66
N ARG A 123 3.19 -6.75 11.00
CA ARG A 123 3.00 -5.50 11.71
C ARG A 123 1.56 -5.02 11.72
N ALA A 124 0.79 -5.38 10.73
CA ALA A 124 -0.58 -4.91 10.64
C ALA A 124 -1.48 -5.82 11.47
N SER A 125 -2.57 -5.24 11.94
CA SER A 125 -3.57 -6.03 12.64
C SER A 125 -4.36 -6.86 11.64
N ARG A 126 -4.61 -6.31 10.46
CA ARG A 126 -5.33 -6.97 9.38
C ARG A 126 -4.80 -6.41 8.07
N TRP A 127 -4.88 -7.19 7.02
CA TRP A 127 -4.52 -6.68 5.71
C TRP A 127 -5.19 -7.52 4.64
N GLY A 128 -5.28 -6.99 3.45
CA GLY A 128 -5.89 -7.71 2.35
C GLY A 128 -5.59 -7.05 1.03
N ARG A 129 -6.14 -7.63 -0.01
CA ARG A 129 -5.91 -7.16 -1.35
C ARG A 129 -7.20 -7.29 -2.14
N ASP A 130 -7.53 -6.27 -2.90
CA ASP A 130 -8.70 -6.27 -3.77
C ASP A 130 -8.24 -5.92 -5.17
N ASP A 131 -8.68 -6.74 -6.13
CA ASP A 131 -8.40 -6.47 -7.53
C ASP A 131 -9.72 -6.02 -8.16
N HIS A 132 -9.68 -4.93 -8.89
CA HIS A 132 -10.89 -4.48 -9.55
C HIS A 132 -10.50 -3.88 -10.88
N GLY A 133 -10.89 -4.59 -11.92
CA GLY A 133 -10.53 -4.20 -13.25
C GLY A 133 -9.05 -4.35 -13.42
N ASP A 134 -8.42 -3.33 -13.93
CA ASP A 134 -6.99 -3.34 -14.10
C ASP A 134 -6.30 -2.62 -12.96
N ARG A 135 -7.00 -2.40 -11.87
CA ARG A 135 -6.41 -1.77 -10.71
C ARG A 135 -6.33 -2.75 -9.57
N ARG A 136 -5.41 -2.49 -8.65
CA ARG A 136 -5.23 -3.35 -7.50
C ARG A 136 -5.05 -2.47 -6.27
N THR A 137 -5.75 -2.80 -5.20
CA THR A 137 -5.60 -2.10 -3.93
C THR A 137 -5.11 -3.10 -2.90
N VAL A 138 -4.04 -2.75 -2.22
CA VAL A 138 -3.60 -3.53 -1.07
C VAL A 138 -3.80 -2.62 0.13
N TRP A 139 -4.36 -3.16 1.18
CA TRP A 139 -4.70 -2.34 2.34
C TRP A 139 -4.26 -3.04 3.62
N PHE A 140 -4.07 -2.25 4.65
CA PHE A 140 -3.86 -2.81 5.98
C PHE A 140 -4.52 -1.92 7.01
N GLU A 141 -4.76 -2.49 8.18
CA GLU A 141 -5.28 -1.77 9.32
C GLU A 141 -4.38 -2.05 10.51
N ILE A 142 -4.16 -1.04 11.29
CA ILE A 142 -3.33 -1.14 12.47
C ILE A 142 -4.05 -0.45 13.59
N ASP A 143 -4.07 -1.08 14.74
CA ASP A 143 -4.68 -0.45 15.90
C ASP A 143 -3.70 0.56 16.49
N CYS A 144 -4.18 1.71 16.77
CA CYS A 144 -3.43 2.74 17.46
C CYS A 144 -3.82 2.76 18.95
#